data_b1f4c8c7f14fa76899bd779ed98da901
#
_entry.id   b1f4c8c7f14fa76899bd779ed98da901
#
_cell.length_a   1.000
_cell.length_b   1.000
_cell.length_c   1.000
_cell.angle_alpha   90.00
_cell.angle_beta   90.00
_cell.angle_gamma   90.00
#
_symmetry.space_group_name_H-M   'P 1'
#
loop_
_entity.id
_entity.type
_entity.pdbx_description
1 polymer ?
#
loop_
_entity_poly.entity_id
_entity_poly.type
_entity_poly.pdbx_seq_one_letter_code
_entity_poly.pdbx_strand_id
1 'polypeptide(L)'
;MFDLTSLLTTIAGSSATLAAIIGGFIVSKLIALNTERAEIKIRIQEVDEEIAFRDKKIIEMRQSVVEDDAIDFITEHVDELIDEISLDAVYSKIERRPELGKEELDQYWNRARDVIRKLREFIVKNGYHPNDDGIPSGFAVALPDFEYQICESVMDAMKKRLKSSSPKTSYGGILDMASLDFEFSMPRIKGYWYQKTKDDMHVNLGHLEWLQVQKRQLETRQKALKQSKGIMRGLLVFLIVVLVGVLVPLTAVPLIVDDYQTMLKAKWLYITLFLVTLSIVFWYFIDLVRWKDSTANKMK
;
A
#
# COMPACT_ATOMS: atom_id res chain seq x y z
N MET A 1 49.89 -1.31 -57.94
CA MET A 1 50.23 -2.13 -56.73
C MET A 1 49.25 -1.72 -55.62
N PHE A 2 48.33 -2.57 -55.24
CA PHE A 2 47.46 -2.24 -54.10
C PHE A 2 48.24 -2.44 -52.81
N ASP A 3 48.49 -1.35 -52.12
CA ASP A 3 49.23 -1.34 -50.86
C ASP A 3 48.44 -2.04 -49.75
N LEU A 4 48.98 -3.11 -49.16
CA LEU A 4 48.32 -3.84 -48.07
C LEU A 4 48.14 -2.93 -46.87
N THR A 5 48.99 -1.98 -46.63
CA THR A 5 48.89 -0.96 -45.57
C THR A 5 47.63 -0.11 -45.73
N SER A 6 47.39 0.35 -46.98
CA SER A 6 46.17 1.13 -47.29
C SER A 6 44.89 0.30 -47.05
N LEU A 7 44.89 -0.97 -47.39
CA LEU A 7 43.74 -1.87 -47.12
C LEU A 7 43.51 -2.04 -45.62
N LEU A 8 44.58 -2.32 -44.84
CA LEU A 8 44.43 -2.53 -43.39
C LEU A 8 43.98 -1.26 -42.67
N THR A 9 44.52 -0.12 -43.03
CA THR A 9 44.08 1.18 -42.46
C THR A 9 42.64 1.51 -42.82
N THR A 10 42.17 1.19 -44.02
CA THR A 10 40.77 1.36 -44.47
C THR A 10 39.85 0.41 -43.67
N ILE A 11 40.20 -0.84 -43.49
CA ILE A 11 39.44 -1.82 -42.68
C ILE A 11 39.35 -1.33 -41.21
N ALA A 12 40.51 -0.93 -40.63
CA ALA A 12 40.52 -0.44 -39.24
C ALA A 12 39.66 0.83 -39.09
N GLY A 13 39.75 1.79 -39.99
CA GLY A 13 38.97 3.02 -39.98
C GLY A 13 37.47 2.74 -40.09
N SER A 14 37.07 1.88 -41.05
CA SER A 14 35.67 1.49 -41.23
C SER A 14 35.12 0.77 -40.02
N SER A 15 35.91 -0.14 -39.43
CA SER A 15 35.53 -0.88 -38.21
C SER A 15 35.48 0.03 -36.99
N ALA A 16 36.35 1.00 -36.86
CA ALA A 16 36.30 2.00 -35.79
C ALA A 16 35.02 2.86 -35.87
N THR A 17 34.61 3.25 -37.09
CA THR A 17 33.35 3.96 -37.30
C THR A 17 32.13 3.12 -36.90
N LEU A 18 32.10 1.84 -37.30
CA LEU A 18 31.05 0.91 -36.89
C LEU A 18 31.01 0.71 -35.37
N ALA A 19 32.20 0.57 -34.75
CA ALA A 19 32.30 0.47 -33.30
C ALA A 19 31.76 1.73 -32.59
N ALA A 20 32.05 2.94 -33.11
CA ALA A 20 31.55 4.19 -32.56
C ALA A 20 30.01 4.25 -32.64
N ILE A 21 29.40 3.84 -33.76
CA ILE A 21 27.93 3.80 -33.93
C ILE A 21 27.30 2.78 -32.97
N ILE A 22 27.82 1.57 -32.91
CA ILE A 22 27.31 0.52 -31.99
C ILE A 22 27.47 0.94 -30.53
N GLY A 23 28.63 1.48 -30.16
CA GLY A 23 28.92 1.99 -28.82
C GLY A 23 27.95 3.09 -28.41
N GLY A 24 27.73 4.09 -29.29
CA GLY A 24 26.78 5.16 -29.06
C GLY A 24 25.35 4.67 -28.87
N PHE A 25 24.92 3.67 -29.69
CA PHE A 25 23.60 3.07 -29.54
C PHE A 25 23.46 2.29 -28.20
N ILE A 26 24.48 1.52 -27.81
CA ILE A 26 24.47 0.77 -26.54
C ILE A 26 24.37 1.73 -25.35
N VAL A 27 25.19 2.81 -25.36
CA VAL A 27 25.19 3.82 -24.29
C VAL A 27 23.82 4.51 -24.21
N SER A 28 23.27 4.95 -25.34
CA SER A 28 21.96 5.57 -25.39
C SER A 28 20.86 4.65 -24.84
N LYS A 29 20.88 3.36 -25.22
CA LYS A 29 19.92 2.37 -24.71
C LYS A 29 20.11 2.09 -23.23
N LEU A 30 21.34 2.08 -22.74
CA LEU A 30 21.65 1.88 -21.32
C LEU A 30 21.12 3.07 -20.49
N ILE A 31 21.33 4.29 -20.95
CA ILE A 31 20.80 5.49 -20.29
C ILE A 31 19.28 5.42 -20.24
N ALA A 32 18.61 5.17 -21.38
CA ALA A 32 17.14 5.06 -21.44
C ALA A 32 16.58 4.02 -20.47
N LEU A 33 17.20 2.82 -20.39
CA LEU A 33 16.81 1.77 -19.46
C LEU A 33 17.04 2.12 -17.99
N ASN A 34 18.14 2.82 -17.69
CA ASN A 34 18.39 3.26 -16.32
C ASN A 34 17.41 4.34 -15.89
N THR A 35 17.05 5.26 -16.77
CA THR A 35 16.00 6.26 -16.51
C THR A 35 14.66 5.59 -16.26
N GLU A 36 14.23 4.67 -17.16
CA GLU A 36 12.97 3.94 -16.97
C GLU A 36 12.94 3.13 -15.68
N ARG A 37 14.07 2.52 -15.29
CA ARG A 37 14.17 1.80 -14.00
C ARG A 37 14.06 2.74 -12.81
N ALA A 38 14.67 3.90 -12.89
CA ALA A 38 14.59 4.92 -11.85
C ALA A 38 13.16 5.44 -11.68
N GLU A 39 12.48 5.74 -12.78
CA GLU A 39 11.07 6.16 -12.79
C GLU A 39 10.14 5.10 -12.17
N ILE A 40 10.29 3.83 -12.59
CA ILE A 40 9.49 2.74 -12.02
C ILE A 40 9.76 2.58 -10.52
N LYS A 41 11.02 2.71 -10.08
CA LYS A 41 11.37 2.61 -8.66
C LYS A 41 10.71 3.73 -7.85
N ILE A 42 10.74 4.96 -8.33
CA ILE A 42 10.07 6.11 -7.70
C ILE A 42 8.56 5.83 -7.63
N ARG A 43 7.97 5.37 -8.74
CA ARG A 43 6.53 5.09 -8.79
C ARG A 43 6.10 3.97 -7.84
N ILE A 44 6.92 2.93 -7.66
CA ILE A 44 6.67 1.89 -6.66
C ILE A 44 6.69 2.49 -5.26
N GLN A 45 7.64 3.36 -4.96
CA GLN A 45 7.73 4.02 -3.66
C GLN A 45 6.50 4.91 -3.40
N GLU A 46 6.06 5.71 -4.35
CA GLU A 46 4.84 6.53 -4.24
C GLU A 46 3.60 5.66 -3.94
N VAL A 47 3.47 4.53 -4.65
CA VAL A 47 2.37 3.58 -4.43
C VAL A 47 2.46 2.94 -3.04
N ASP A 48 3.66 2.60 -2.55
CA ASP A 48 3.85 2.05 -1.20
C ASP A 48 3.49 3.05 -0.10
N GLU A 49 3.84 4.32 -0.28
CA GLU A 49 3.47 5.40 0.65
C GLU A 49 1.94 5.61 0.66
N GLU A 50 1.28 5.58 -0.50
CA GLU A 50 -0.18 5.67 -0.60
C GLU A 50 -0.88 4.47 0.06
N ILE A 51 -0.36 3.24 -0.14
CA ILE A 51 -0.86 2.04 0.53
C ILE A 51 -0.77 2.20 2.05
N ALA A 52 0.38 2.59 2.57
CA ALA A 52 0.59 2.76 4.01
C ALA A 52 -0.35 3.84 4.60
N PHE A 53 -0.55 4.94 3.88
CA PHE A 53 -1.49 5.99 4.29
C PHE A 53 -2.93 5.48 4.37
N ARG A 54 -3.37 4.72 3.36
CA ARG A 54 -4.74 4.18 3.33
C ARG A 54 -4.96 3.08 4.35
N ASP A 55 -3.98 2.21 4.57
CA ASP A 55 -4.03 1.20 5.62
C ASP A 55 -4.23 1.85 7.00
N LYS A 56 -3.44 2.88 7.30
CA LYS A 56 -3.59 3.61 8.55
C LYS A 56 -4.97 4.23 8.69
N LYS A 57 -5.47 4.86 7.63
CA LYS A 57 -6.81 5.48 7.62
C LYS A 57 -7.93 4.45 7.82
N ILE A 58 -7.82 3.27 7.21
CA ILE A 58 -8.78 2.17 7.40
C ILE A 58 -8.77 1.69 8.85
N ILE A 59 -7.60 1.54 9.46
CA ILE A 59 -7.47 1.15 10.87
C ILE A 59 -8.15 2.17 11.79
N GLU A 60 -7.91 3.46 11.58
CA GLU A 60 -8.53 4.56 12.36
C GLU A 60 -10.06 4.55 12.20
N MET A 61 -10.57 4.40 10.96
CA MET A 61 -12.01 4.31 10.69
C MET A 61 -12.63 3.07 11.34
N ARG A 62 -11.97 1.90 11.24
CA ARG A 62 -12.42 0.67 11.86
C ARG A 62 -12.50 0.81 13.37
N GLN A 63 -11.49 1.42 13.99
CA GLN A 63 -11.47 1.67 15.43
C GLN A 63 -12.65 2.55 15.86
N SER A 64 -12.95 3.62 15.11
CA SER A 64 -14.11 4.47 15.40
C SER A 64 -15.44 3.71 15.29
N VAL A 65 -15.62 2.89 14.25
CA VAL A 65 -16.83 2.07 14.09
C VAL A 65 -16.98 1.06 15.23
N VAL A 66 -15.88 0.39 15.60
CA VAL A 66 -15.87 -0.57 16.72
C VAL A 66 -16.18 0.10 18.05
N GLU A 67 -15.67 1.30 18.29
CA GLU A 67 -15.93 2.07 19.50
C GLU A 67 -17.41 2.51 19.57
N ASP A 68 -18.00 2.97 18.47
CA ASP A 68 -19.41 3.31 18.39
C ASP A 68 -20.32 2.08 18.63
N ASP A 69 -20.00 0.92 18.03
CA ASP A 69 -20.72 -0.32 18.23
C ASP A 69 -20.61 -0.82 19.70
N ALA A 70 -19.45 -0.62 20.32
CA ALA A 70 -19.24 -0.97 21.73
C ALA A 70 -20.04 -0.04 22.67
N ILE A 71 -20.10 1.26 22.38
CA ILE A 71 -20.91 2.22 23.13
C ILE A 71 -22.41 1.84 23.07
N ASP A 72 -22.91 1.54 21.87
CA ASP A 72 -24.31 1.14 21.70
C ASP A 72 -24.61 -0.12 22.53
N PHE A 73 -23.74 -1.14 22.44
CA PHE A 73 -23.90 -2.36 23.21
C PHE A 73 -23.89 -2.12 24.73
N ILE A 74 -22.93 -1.33 25.23
CA ILE A 74 -22.80 -1.03 26.65
C ILE A 74 -24.00 -0.20 27.14
N THR A 75 -24.47 0.74 26.33
CA THR A 75 -25.62 1.58 26.66
C THR A 75 -26.91 0.76 26.74
N GLU A 76 -27.09 -0.23 25.85
CA GLU A 76 -28.21 -1.17 25.89
C GLU A 76 -28.20 -2.06 27.15
N HIS A 77 -26.99 -2.41 27.65
CA HIS A 77 -26.78 -3.28 28.80
C HIS A 77 -26.19 -2.54 30.02
N VAL A 78 -26.49 -1.25 30.14
CA VAL A 78 -25.95 -0.40 31.22
C VAL A 78 -26.38 -0.86 32.61
N ASP A 79 -27.59 -1.40 32.73
CA ASP A 79 -28.13 -1.90 34.00
C ASP A 79 -27.34 -3.10 34.52
N GLU A 80 -27.04 -4.05 33.63
CA GLU A 80 -26.21 -5.21 33.93
C GLU A 80 -24.79 -4.81 34.31
N LEU A 81 -24.26 -3.77 33.65
CA LEU A 81 -22.93 -3.23 33.94
C LEU A 81 -22.89 -2.53 35.30
N ILE A 82 -23.96 -1.79 35.68
CA ILE A 82 -24.11 -1.17 37.02
C ILE A 82 -24.20 -2.25 38.09
N ASP A 83 -24.87 -3.37 37.82
CA ASP A 83 -25.03 -4.50 38.76
C ASP A 83 -23.79 -5.41 38.76
N GLU A 84 -22.69 -5.02 38.10
CA GLU A 84 -21.40 -5.73 38.04
C GLU A 84 -21.50 -7.15 37.41
N ILE A 85 -22.51 -7.38 36.57
CA ILE A 85 -22.68 -8.63 35.85
C ILE A 85 -21.54 -8.79 34.82
N SER A 86 -20.99 -10.00 34.72
CA SER A 86 -19.91 -10.28 33.78
C SER A 86 -20.41 -10.24 32.34
N LEU A 87 -19.54 -9.81 31.40
CA LEU A 87 -19.83 -9.81 29.97
C LEU A 87 -20.28 -11.18 29.48
N ASP A 88 -19.72 -12.30 30.04
CA ASP A 88 -20.09 -13.67 29.71
C ASP A 88 -21.56 -13.97 30.01
N ALA A 89 -22.04 -13.52 31.17
CA ALA A 89 -23.42 -13.71 31.58
C ALA A 89 -24.38 -12.86 30.71
N VAL A 90 -24.00 -11.65 30.33
CA VAL A 90 -24.77 -10.80 29.45
C VAL A 90 -24.80 -11.40 28.04
N TYR A 91 -23.63 -11.74 27.47
CA TYR A 91 -23.50 -12.29 26.15
C TYR A 91 -24.22 -13.61 25.92
N SER A 92 -24.34 -14.45 26.99
CA SER A 92 -25.07 -15.72 26.95
C SER A 92 -26.59 -15.57 26.89
N LYS A 93 -27.14 -14.43 27.30
CA LYS A 93 -28.59 -14.14 27.31
C LYS A 93 -29.08 -13.47 26.03
N ILE A 94 -28.17 -13.00 25.21
CA ILE A 94 -28.53 -12.22 23.99
C ILE A 94 -28.96 -13.17 22.88
N GLU A 95 -30.19 -13.03 22.43
CA GLU A 95 -30.74 -13.81 21.30
C GLU A 95 -30.11 -13.37 19.96
N ARG A 96 -29.85 -12.07 19.78
CA ARG A 96 -29.28 -11.50 18.58
C ARG A 96 -27.82 -11.11 18.84
N ARG A 97 -26.88 -11.87 18.28
CA ARG A 97 -25.46 -11.59 18.45
C ARG A 97 -25.12 -10.18 17.96
N PRO A 98 -24.36 -9.40 18.73
CA PRO A 98 -23.86 -8.09 18.30
C PRO A 98 -22.89 -8.25 17.11
N GLU A 99 -22.71 -7.18 16.34
CA GLU A 99 -21.77 -7.16 15.21
C GLU A 99 -20.31 -7.36 15.69
N LEU A 100 -20.00 -6.94 16.93
CA LEU A 100 -18.70 -7.10 17.56
C LEU A 100 -18.53 -8.49 18.19
N GLY A 101 -17.33 -9.05 18.01
CA GLY A 101 -16.93 -10.25 18.70
C GLY A 101 -16.79 -10.04 20.21
N LYS A 102 -17.01 -11.11 21.00
CA LYS A 102 -16.90 -11.06 22.46
C LYS A 102 -15.53 -10.55 22.92
N GLU A 103 -14.45 -10.96 22.24
CA GLU A 103 -13.08 -10.57 22.57
C GLU A 103 -12.85 -9.06 22.37
N GLU A 104 -13.46 -8.49 21.32
CA GLU A 104 -13.41 -7.05 21.05
C GLU A 104 -14.23 -6.28 22.09
N LEU A 105 -15.42 -6.78 22.46
CA LEU A 105 -16.27 -6.18 23.49
C LEU A 105 -15.65 -6.22 24.89
N ASP A 106 -14.90 -7.26 25.24
CA ASP A 106 -14.36 -7.43 26.60
C ASP A 106 -13.47 -6.27 27.03
N GLN A 107 -12.63 -5.75 26.12
CA GLN A 107 -11.79 -4.59 26.43
C GLN A 107 -12.63 -3.33 26.73
N TYR A 108 -13.70 -3.09 25.96
CA TYR A 108 -14.58 -1.94 26.17
C TYR A 108 -15.47 -2.12 27.40
N TRP A 109 -15.95 -3.32 27.67
CA TRP A 109 -16.72 -3.66 28.87
C TRP A 109 -15.91 -3.43 30.14
N ASN A 110 -14.67 -3.88 30.17
CA ASN A 110 -13.77 -3.68 31.31
C ASN A 110 -13.43 -2.20 31.49
N ARG A 111 -13.19 -1.48 30.39
CA ARG A 111 -12.95 -0.04 30.41
C ARG A 111 -14.16 0.73 30.97
N ALA A 112 -15.37 0.38 30.53
CA ALA A 112 -16.60 0.97 31.04
C ALA A 112 -16.82 0.67 32.53
N ARG A 113 -16.53 -0.56 33.00
CA ARG A 113 -16.58 -0.95 34.42
C ARG A 113 -15.64 -0.09 35.28
N ASP A 114 -14.42 0.16 34.79
CA ASP A 114 -13.47 1.04 35.48
C ASP A 114 -13.96 2.47 35.58
N VAL A 115 -14.57 2.99 34.52
CA VAL A 115 -15.20 4.32 34.51
C VAL A 115 -16.32 4.40 35.54
N ILE A 116 -17.22 3.42 35.60
CA ILE A 116 -18.31 3.39 36.58
C ILE A 116 -17.78 3.34 38.01
N ARG A 117 -16.75 2.54 38.26
CA ARG A 117 -16.11 2.49 39.59
C ARG A 117 -15.58 3.86 40.00
N LYS A 118 -14.85 4.55 39.13
CA LYS A 118 -14.34 5.90 39.36
C LYS A 118 -15.46 6.92 39.57
N LEU A 119 -16.51 6.85 38.78
CA LEU A 119 -17.68 7.72 38.91
C LEU A 119 -18.37 7.53 40.27
N ARG A 120 -18.60 6.26 40.72
CA ARG A 120 -19.16 5.95 42.04
C ARG A 120 -18.29 6.53 43.19
N GLU A 121 -16.98 6.32 43.13
CA GLU A 121 -16.04 6.86 44.11
C GLU A 121 -16.12 8.37 44.16
N PHE A 122 -16.20 9.04 43.02
CA PHE A 122 -16.32 10.49 42.92
C PHE A 122 -17.64 11.00 43.52
N ILE A 123 -18.78 10.35 43.19
CA ILE A 123 -20.10 10.65 43.71
C ILE A 123 -20.12 10.55 45.23
N VAL A 124 -19.64 9.43 45.78
CA VAL A 124 -19.60 9.20 47.24
C VAL A 124 -18.70 10.23 47.95
N LYS A 125 -17.51 10.50 47.40
CA LYS A 125 -16.52 11.40 48.02
C LYS A 125 -17.00 12.85 48.06
N ASN A 126 -17.72 13.30 47.01
CA ASN A 126 -18.12 14.70 46.86
C ASN A 126 -19.58 14.96 47.29
N GLY A 127 -20.32 13.93 47.76
CA GLY A 127 -21.73 14.05 48.16
C GLY A 127 -22.65 14.47 46.99
N TYR A 128 -22.27 14.14 45.77
CA TYR A 128 -23.06 14.46 44.60
C TYR A 128 -24.34 13.61 44.53
N HIS A 129 -25.49 14.27 44.27
CA HIS A 129 -26.75 13.54 44.18
C HIS A 129 -27.07 13.17 42.73
N PRO A 130 -27.43 11.91 42.40
CA PRO A 130 -27.71 11.50 41.02
C PRO A 130 -28.88 12.26 40.35
N ASN A 131 -29.71 12.97 41.14
CA ASN A 131 -30.78 13.83 40.59
C ASN A 131 -30.27 15.16 40.05
N ASP A 132 -29.02 15.57 40.35
CA ASP A 132 -28.43 16.76 39.78
C ASP A 132 -28.22 16.57 38.28
N ASP A 133 -28.38 17.64 37.49
CA ASP A 133 -28.34 17.53 36.05
C ASP A 133 -26.92 17.23 35.51
N GLY A 134 -26.80 16.15 34.77
CA GLY A 134 -25.60 15.80 34.01
C GLY A 134 -24.49 15.13 34.82
N ILE A 135 -23.36 14.93 34.16
CA ILE A 135 -22.13 14.40 34.78
C ILE A 135 -21.51 15.51 35.63
N PRO A 136 -21.01 15.19 36.85
CA PRO A 136 -20.35 16.19 37.69
C PRO A 136 -19.26 16.95 36.94
N SER A 137 -19.30 18.29 36.90
CA SER A 137 -18.38 19.12 36.12
C SER A 137 -16.91 18.87 36.43
N GLY A 138 -16.59 18.57 37.69
CA GLY A 138 -15.23 18.20 38.10
C GLY A 138 -14.75 16.82 37.61
N PHE A 139 -15.67 15.96 37.19
CA PHE A 139 -15.36 14.64 36.63
C PHE A 139 -15.34 14.67 35.08
N ALA A 140 -16.21 15.48 34.48
CA ALA A 140 -16.39 15.55 33.03
C ALA A 140 -15.21 16.17 32.26
N VAL A 141 -14.44 17.09 32.90
CA VAL A 141 -13.43 17.97 32.24
C VAL A 141 -12.27 17.19 31.58
N ALA A 142 -12.03 15.93 31.92
CA ALA A 142 -10.88 15.15 31.45
C ALA A 142 -11.23 13.80 30.84
N LEU A 143 -12.52 13.57 30.52
CA LEU A 143 -12.95 12.29 29.98
C LEU A 143 -12.84 12.30 28.44
N PRO A 144 -12.24 11.24 27.82
CA PRO A 144 -12.38 10.96 26.41
C PRO A 144 -13.86 10.70 26.03
N ASP A 145 -14.19 10.83 24.77
CA ASP A 145 -15.58 10.74 24.27
C ASP A 145 -16.29 9.43 24.66
N PHE A 146 -15.60 8.30 24.60
CA PHE A 146 -16.13 7.02 25.02
C PHE A 146 -16.57 7.03 26.50
N GLU A 147 -15.66 7.41 27.41
CA GLU A 147 -15.92 7.46 28.85
C GLU A 147 -17.02 8.45 29.20
N TYR A 148 -17.07 9.57 28.49
CA TYR A 148 -18.11 10.57 28.66
C TYR A 148 -19.50 9.99 28.35
N GLN A 149 -19.65 9.31 27.21
CA GLN A 149 -20.93 8.73 26.81
C GLN A 149 -21.38 7.59 27.74
N ILE A 150 -20.42 6.78 28.24
CA ILE A 150 -20.72 5.76 29.24
C ILE A 150 -21.19 6.41 30.56
N CYS A 151 -20.52 7.46 31.04
CA CYS A 151 -20.93 8.18 32.23
C CYS A 151 -22.34 8.76 32.10
N GLU A 152 -22.67 9.36 30.96
CA GLU A 152 -24.01 9.90 30.66
C GLU A 152 -25.07 8.80 30.74
N SER A 153 -24.84 7.67 30.06
CA SER A 153 -25.75 6.51 30.08
C SER A 153 -25.96 5.95 31.49
N VAL A 154 -24.88 5.87 32.29
CA VAL A 154 -24.93 5.40 33.68
C VAL A 154 -25.72 6.36 34.57
N MET A 155 -25.49 7.66 34.43
CA MET A 155 -26.22 8.68 35.20
C MET A 155 -27.71 8.64 34.91
N ASP A 156 -28.09 8.47 33.62
CA ASP A 156 -29.48 8.34 33.21
C ASP A 156 -30.12 7.07 33.75
N ALA A 157 -29.43 5.94 33.72
CA ALA A 157 -29.91 4.69 34.30
C ALA A 157 -30.10 4.80 35.83
N MET A 158 -29.15 5.44 36.54
CA MET A 158 -29.28 5.70 37.97
C MET A 158 -30.47 6.60 38.31
N LYS A 159 -30.70 7.68 37.52
CA LYS A 159 -31.89 8.55 37.68
C LYS A 159 -33.19 7.77 37.49
N LYS A 160 -33.27 6.90 36.49
CA LYS A 160 -34.46 6.05 36.27
C LYS A 160 -34.71 5.12 37.45
N ARG A 161 -33.67 4.47 37.99
CA ARG A 161 -33.79 3.61 39.17
C ARG A 161 -34.29 4.35 40.42
N LEU A 162 -33.80 5.56 40.66
CA LEU A 162 -34.23 6.42 41.77
C LEU A 162 -35.69 6.86 41.65
N LYS A 163 -36.15 7.27 40.46
CA LYS A 163 -37.56 7.60 40.20
C LYS A 163 -38.48 6.40 40.38
N SER A 164 -38.05 5.19 39.99
CA SER A 164 -38.84 3.98 40.15
C SER A 164 -38.94 3.46 41.61
N SER A 165 -37.94 3.77 42.44
CA SER A 165 -37.88 3.37 43.83
C SER A 165 -38.57 4.35 44.81
N SER A 166 -38.96 5.56 44.34
CA SER A 166 -39.77 6.48 45.15
C SER A 166 -41.13 5.86 45.42
N PRO A 167 -41.55 5.70 46.71
CA PRO A 167 -42.87 5.18 46.99
C PRO A 167 -43.90 6.10 46.40
N LYS A 168 -44.72 5.57 45.48
CA LYS A 168 -45.92 6.27 44.99
C LYS A 168 -46.83 6.55 46.19
N THR A 169 -46.70 7.73 46.78
CA THR A 169 -47.68 8.20 47.76
C THR A 169 -49.03 8.30 47.02
N SER A 170 -49.81 7.27 47.25
CA SER A 170 -51.19 7.16 46.77
C SER A 170 -52.06 8.26 47.40
N TYR A 171 -52.10 9.44 46.78
CA TYR A 171 -53.14 10.39 47.06
C TYR A 171 -53.82 10.76 45.75
N GLY A 172 -55.05 10.18 45.61
CA GLY A 172 -56.15 10.77 44.87
C GLY A 172 -56.08 10.87 43.37
N GLY A 173 -56.65 9.85 42.73
CA GLY A 173 -57.72 9.99 41.77
C GLY A 173 -57.49 10.70 40.44
N ILE A 174 -57.59 9.91 39.40
CA ILE A 174 -58.32 10.18 38.12
C ILE A 174 -57.63 11.10 37.08
N LEU A 175 -56.54 11.79 37.30
CA LEU A 175 -55.97 12.67 36.27
C LEU A 175 -54.50 12.44 35.90
N ASP A 176 -53.95 11.26 36.15
CA ASP A 176 -52.57 10.94 35.81
C ASP A 176 -52.39 10.05 34.56
N MET A 177 -53.33 10.19 33.61
CA MET A 177 -53.15 9.63 32.24
C MET A 177 -52.24 10.47 31.35
N ALA A 178 -51.72 11.61 31.83
CA ALA A 178 -50.83 12.49 31.06
C ALA A 178 -49.34 12.26 31.34
N SER A 179 -49.01 11.41 32.31
CA SER A 179 -47.60 11.04 32.61
C SER A 179 -47.29 9.59 32.26
N LEU A 180 -47.96 9.02 31.28
CA LEU A 180 -47.36 8.00 30.44
C LEU A 180 -46.29 8.73 29.61
N ASP A 181 -45.21 9.11 30.28
CA ASP A 181 -43.92 9.26 29.60
C ASP A 181 -43.65 7.88 28.94
N PHE A 182 -44.21 7.75 27.75
CA PHE A 182 -43.66 6.84 26.77
C PHE A 182 -42.28 7.43 26.48
N GLU A 183 -41.33 7.23 27.43
CA GLU A 183 -39.94 7.24 27.10
C GLU A 183 -39.72 6.09 26.08
N PHE A 184 -40.11 6.40 24.84
CA PHE A 184 -39.62 5.69 23.70
C PHE A 184 -38.12 5.82 23.84
N SER A 185 -37.50 4.79 24.39
CA SER A 185 -36.08 4.49 24.23
C SER A 185 -35.90 4.30 22.72
N MET A 186 -35.87 5.40 21.97
CA MET A 186 -35.62 5.32 20.55
C MET A 186 -34.25 4.66 20.44
N PRO A 187 -34.16 3.50 19.77
CA PRO A 187 -32.86 2.91 19.51
C PRO A 187 -32.02 4.03 18.87
N ARG A 188 -30.86 4.27 19.41
CA ARG A 188 -29.94 5.30 18.90
C ARG A 188 -29.80 5.06 17.40
N ILE A 189 -30.44 5.88 16.59
CA ILE A 189 -30.32 5.76 15.14
C ILE A 189 -28.85 6.04 14.85
N LYS A 190 -28.11 4.97 14.48
CA LYS A 190 -26.71 5.10 14.07
C LYS A 190 -26.64 6.25 13.07
N GLY A 191 -26.02 7.34 13.49
CA GLY A 191 -26.11 8.62 12.80
C GLY A 191 -25.52 8.55 11.40
N TYR A 192 -25.82 9.52 10.57
CA TYR A 192 -25.26 9.72 9.23
C TYR A 192 -23.74 9.49 9.20
N TRP A 193 -23.01 9.91 10.24
CA TRP A 193 -21.56 9.77 10.35
C TRP A 193 -21.08 8.33 10.43
N TYR A 194 -21.80 7.45 11.14
CA TYR A 194 -21.47 6.03 11.23
C TYR A 194 -21.57 5.34 9.87
N GLN A 195 -22.67 5.55 9.15
CA GLN A 195 -22.87 5.00 7.81
C GLN A 195 -21.83 5.57 6.84
N LYS A 196 -21.59 6.87 6.89
CA LYS A 196 -20.55 7.52 6.09
C LYS A 196 -19.17 6.95 6.36
N THR A 197 -18.81 6.69 7.62
CA THR A 197 -17.51 6.10 7.98
C THR A 197 -17.39 4.68 7.43
N LYS A 198 -18.45 3.86 7.50
CA LYS A 198 -18.48 2.53 6.87
C LYS A 198 -18.34 2.61 5.35
N ASP A 199 -19.05 3.50 4.70
CA ASP A 199 -18.97 3.69 3.24
C ASP A 199 -17.57 4.18 2.83
N ASP A 200 -17.00 5.15 3.54
CA ASP A 200 -15.65 5.65 3.32
C ASP A 200 -14.58 4.54 3.53
N MET A 201 -14.79 3.66 4.53
CA MET A 201 -13.93 2.51 4.75
C MET A 201 -13.99 1.53 3.57
N HIS A 202 -15.17 1.21 3.05
CA HIS A 202 -15.33 0.36 1.87
C HIS A 202 -14.67 0.96 0.63
N VAL A 203 -14.82 2.26 0.40
CA VAL A 203 -14.15 2.98 -0.70
C VAL A 203 -12.63 2.90 -0.55
N ASN A 204 -12.09 3.13 0.65
CA ASN A 204 -10.64 3.04 0.89
C ASN A 204 -10.10 1.61 0.72
N LEU A 205 -10.86 0.57 1.11
CA LEU A 205 -10.51 -0.83 0.85
C LEU A 205 -10.42 -1.13 -0.65
N GLY A 206 -11.41 -0.69 -1.44
CA GLY A 206 -11.37 -0.85 -2.89
C GLY A 206 -10.18 -0.14 -3.55
N HIS A 207 -9.85 1.06 -3.09
CA HIS A 207 -8.65 1.77 -3.54
C HIS A 207 -7.35 1.04 -3.18
N LEU A 208 -7.28 0.47 -1.98
CA LEU A 208 -6.11 -0.28 -1.52
C LEU A 208 -5.88 -1.52 -2.39
N GLU A 209 -6.91 -2.29 -2.70
CA GLU A 209 -6.82 -3.43 -3.62
C GLU A 209 -6.31 -3.01 -5.00
N TRP A 210 -6.84 -1.89 -5.54
CA TRP A 210 -6.39 -1.35 -6.81
C TRP A 210 -4.90 -0.96 -6.79
N LEU A 211 -4.43 -0.27 -5.73
CA LEU A 211 -3.02 0.10 -5.55
C LEU A 211 -2.12 -1.13 -5.47
N GLN A 212 -2.54 -2.19 -4.79
CA GLN A 212 -1.80 -3.46 -4.72
C GLN A 212 -1.65 -4.10 -6.11
N VAL A 213 -2.70 -4.06 -6.93
CA VAL A 213 -2.63 -4.53 -8.32
C VAL A 213 -1.66 -3.69 -9.13
N GLN A 214 -1.72 -2.36 -9.01
CA GLN A 214 -0.81 -1.44 -9.68
C GLN A 214 0.65 -1.68 -9.28
N LYS A 215 0.93 -1.88 -7.98
CA LYS A 215 2.26 -2.23 -7.49
C LYS A 215 2.80 -3.50 -8.14
N ARG A 216 2.00 -4.58 -8.18
CA ARG A 216 2.39 -5.85 -8.83
C ARG A 216 2.71 -5.66 -10.30
N GLN A 217 1.96 -4.84 -11.03
CA GLN A 217 2.24 -4.53 -12.44
C GLN A 217 3.58 -3.80 -12.59
N LEU A 218 3.87 -2.79 -11.76
CA LEU A 218 5.14 -2.06 -11.77
C LEU A 218 6.32 -2.97 -11.43
N GLU A 219 6.20 -3.83 -10.43
CA GLU A 219 7.23 -4.83 -10.06
C GLU A 219 7.50 -5.81 -11.20
N THR A 220 6.46 -6.27 -11.89
CA THR A 220 6.59 -7.15 -13.05
C THR A 220 7.34 -6.46 -14.18
N ARG A 221 7.00 -5.19 -14.46
CA ARG A 221 7.71 -4.35 -15.45
C ARG A 221 9.18 -4.14 -15.05
N GLN A 222 9.45 -3.88 -13.77
CA GLN A 222 10.81 -3.75 -13.26
C GLN A 222 11.64 -5.04 -13.45
N LYS A 223 11.04 -6.20 -13.19
CA LYS A 223 11.69 -7.51 -13.41
C LYS A 223 11.99 -7.74 -14.88
N ALA A 224 11.06 -7.40 -15.78
CA ALA A 224 11.25 -7.50 -17.22
C ALA A 224 12.43 -6.63 -17.71
N LEU A 225 12.58 -5.41 -17.17
CA LEU A 225 13.70 -4.52 -17.49
C LEU A 225 15.05 -5.06 -16.97
N LYS A 226 15.09 -5.77 -15.85
CA LYS A 226 16.33 -6.40 -15.33
C LYS A 226 16.82 -7.51 -16.25
N GLN A 227 15.95 -8.23 -16.94
CA GLN A 227 16.30 -9.36 -17.81
C GLN A 227 16.68 -8.94 -19.24
N SER A 228 17.09 -7.71 -19.49
CA SER A 228 17.44 -7.21 -20.82
C SER A 228 18.72 -7.86 -21.35
N LYS A 229 18.59 -9.13 -21.78
CA LYS A 229 19.69 -9.91 -22.42
C LYS A 229 20.25 -9.24 -23.69
N GLY A 230 19.50 -8.33 -24.30
CA GLY A 230 19.92 -7.63 -25.52
C GLY A 230 21.14 -6.71 -25.35
N ILE A 231 21.30 -6.11 -24.16
CA ILE A 231 22.44 -5.22 -23.89
C ILE A 231 23.76 -6.03 -23.79
N MET A 232 23.72 -7.17 -23.09
CA MET A 232 24.91 -8.02 -22.97
C MET A 232 25.37 -8.56 -24.32
N ARG A 233 24.43 -8.94 -25.19
CA ARG A 233 24.73 -9.35 -26.58
C ARG A 233 25.32 -8.19 -27.38
N GLY A 234 24.74 -6.99 -27.26
CA GLY A 234 25.27 -5.78 -27.93
C GLY A 234 26.69 -5.44 -27.49
N LEU A 235 27.00 -5.55 -26.21
CA LEU A 235 28.32 -5.33 -25.66
C LEU A 235 29.34 -6.37 -26.17
N LEU A 236 28.92 -7.63 -26.33
CA LEU A 236 29.75 -8.68 -26.89
C LEU A 236 30.05 -8.41 -28.37
N VAL A 237 29.03 -8.02 -29.17
CA VAL A 237 29.23 -7.64 -30.58
C VAL A 237 30.16 -6.45 -30.71
N PHE A 238 29.99 -5.41 -29.87
CA PHE A 238 30.88 -4.25 -29.82
C PHE A 238 32.33 -4.68 -29.56
N LEU A 239 32.54 -5.55 -28.59
CA LEU A 239 33.87 -6.05 -28.24
C LEU A 239 34.52 -6.83 -29.38
N ILE A 240 33.73 -7.68 -30.10
CA ILE A 240 34.21 -8.39 -31.30
C ILE A 240 34.62 -7.41 -32.40
N VAL A 241 33.79 -6.37 -32.67
CA VAL A 241 34.14 -5.35 -33.68
C VAL A 241 35.41 -4.61 -33.36
N VAL A 242 35.61 -4.22 -32.09
CA VAL A 242 36.81 -3.54 -31.64
C VAL A 242 38.04 -4.44 -31.73
N LEU A 243 37.97 -5.67 -31.20
CA LEU A 243 39.10 -6.60 -31.19
C LEU A 243 39.47 -7.05 -32.60
N VAL A 244 38.51 -7.56 -33.35
CA VAL A 244 38.77 -8.19 -34.67
C VAL A 244 38.82 -7.16 -35.79
N GLY A 245 37.96 -6.13 -35.75
CA GLY A 245 37.87 -5.14 -36.82
C GLY A 245 38.89 -3.99 -36.72
N VAL A 246 39.34 -3.64 -35.50
CA VAL A 246 40.23 -2.53 -35.27
C VAL A 246 41.64 -3.01 -34.84
N LEU A 247 41.73 -3.76 -33.72
CA LEU A 247 43.01 -4.11 -33.14
C LEU A 247 43.81 -5.09 -34.01
N VAL A 248 43.20 -6.13 -34.56
CA VAL A 248 43.89 -7.09 -35.43
C VAL A 248 44.50 -6.46 -36.68
N PRO A 249 43.78 -5.63 -37.51
CA PRO A 249 44.41 -4.94 -38.63
C PRO A 249 45.53 -3.97 -38.23
N LEU A 250 45.36 -3.21 -37.14
CA LEU A 250 46.37 -2.25 -36.67
C LEU A 250 47.65 -2.95 -36.21
N THR A 251 47.55 -4.07 -35.50
CA THR A 251 48.72 -4.83 -35.05
C THR A 251 49.44 -5.55 -36.22
N ALA A 252 48.74 -5.83 -37.30
CA ALA A 252 49.30 -6.44 -38.49
C ALA A 252 50.10 -5.47 -39.38
N VAL A 253 49.82 -4.17 -39.32
CA VAL A 253 50.54 -3.15 -40.15
C VAL A 253 52.07 -3.22 -40.01
N PRO A 254 52.66 -3.28 -38.80
CA PRO A 254 54.11 -3.34 -38.63
C PRO A 254 54.72 -4.68 -38.98
N LEU A 255 53.94 -5.75 -39.21
CA LEU A 255 54.40 -7.13 -39.48
C LEU A 255 54.34 -7.47 -40.98
N ILE A 256 54.21 -6.47 -41.86
CA ILE A 256 54.13 -6.67 -43.31
C ILE A 256 55.49 -7.22 -43.82
N VAL A 257 55.45 -8.45 -44.37
CA VAL A 257 56.62 -9.14 -44.96
C VAL A 257 56.64 -8.88 -46.47
N ASP A 258 57.83 -8.72 -47.04
CA ASP A 258 58.05 -8.39 -48.47
C ASP A 258 57.73 -9.55 -49.45
N ASP A 259 57.27 -10.71 -48.96
CA ASP A 259 56.94 -11.84 -49.84
C ASP A 259 55.53 -11.67 -50.49
N TYR A 260 55.50 -11.59 -51.82
CA TYR A 260 54.24 -11.39 -52.59
C TYR A 260 53.18 -12.43 -52.37
N GLN A 261 53.55 -13.70 -52.25
CA GLN A 261 52.59 -14.82 -52.06
C GLN A 261 51.94 -14.74 -50.65
N THR A 262 52.70 -14.42 -49.64
CA THR A 262 52.28 -14.25 -48.28
C THR A 262 51.37 -13.01 -48.12
N MET A 263 51.70 -11.90 -48.82
CA MET A 263 50.86 -10.69 -48.90
C MET A 263 49.49 -10.98 -49.51
N LEU A 264 49.42 -11.75 -50.60
CA LEU A 264 48.15 -12.05 -51.27
C LEU A 264 47.20 -12.88 -50.35
N LYS A 265 47.77 -13.87 -49.68
CA LYS A 265 47.01 -14.71 -48.69
C LYS A 265 46.52 -13.88 -47.53
N ALA A 266 47.39 -13.04 -46.94
CA ALA A 266 47.03 -12.12 -45.85
C ALA A 266 45.89 -11.17 -46.24
N LYS A 267 45.93 -10.59 -47.46
CA LYS A 267 44.90 -9.72 -47.97
C LYS A 267 43.54 -10.38 -47.98
N TRP A 268 43.42 -11.61 -48.52
CA TRP A 268 42.17 -12.33 -48.54
C TRP A 268 41.69 -12.72 -47.14
N LEU A 269 42.59 -13.04 -46.24
CA LEU A 269 42.24 -13.36 -44.86
C LEU A 269 41.62 -12.15 -44.15
N TYR A 270 42.20 -10.95 -44.24
CA TYR A 270 41.65 -9.74 -43.63
C TYR A 270 40.34 -9.30 -44.23
N ILE A 271 40.14 -9.41 -45.56
CA ILE A 271 38.87 -9.12 -46.21
C ILE A 271 37.79 -10.09 -45.67
N THR A 272 38.09 -11.38 -45.61
CA THR A 272 37.14 -12.36 -45.10
C THR A 272 36.79 -12.10 -43.64
N LEU A 273 37.79 -11.79 -42.81
CA LEU A 273 37.57 -11.48 -41.39
C LEU A 273 36.69 -10.24 -41.21
N PHE A 274 36.90 -9.19 -42.04
CA PHE A 274 36.05 -7.98 -42.03
C PHE A 274 34.61 -8.31 -42.43
N LEU A 275 34.41 -9.09 -43.50
CA LEU A 275 33.08 -9.51 -43.94
C LEU A 275 32.33 -10.33 -42.89
N VAL A 276 33.01 -11.22 -42.20
CA VAL A 276 32.45 -11.98 -41.08
C VAL A 276 32.03 -11.05 -39.94
N THR A 277 32.88 -10.11 -39.58
CA THR A 277 32.57 -9.10 -38.55
C THR A 277 31.36 -8.27 -38.93
N LEU A 278 31.28 -7.81 -40.19
CA LEU A 278 30.13 -7.07 -40.68
C LEU A 278 28.85 -7.90 -40.65
N SER A 279 28.92 -9.19 -41.00
CA SER A 279 27.77 -10.10 -40.97
C SER A 279 27.24 -10.31 -39.54
N ILE A 280 28.14 -10.41 -38.53
CA ILE A 280 27.76 -10.51 -37.12
C ILE A 280 27.04 -9.24 -36.68
N VAL A 281 27.53 -8.06 -37.05
CA VAL A 281 26.87 -6.78 -36.75
C VAL A 281 25.48 -6.71 -37.37
N PHE A 282 25.36 -7.10 -38.63
CA PHE A 282 24.09 -7.07 -39.34
C PHE A 282 23.06 -8.02 -38.71
N TRP A 283 23.51 -9.23 -38.33
CA TRP A 283 22.62 -10.18 -37.63
C TRP A 283 22.19 -9.66 -36.27
N TYR A 284 23.08 -9.02 -35.53
CA TYR A 284 22.70 -8.38 -34.27
C TYR A 284 21.59 -7.34 -34.44
N PHE A 285 21.67 -6.49 -35.49
CA PHE A 285 20.61 -5.50 -35.75
C PHE A 285 19.28 -6.16 -36.15
N ILE A 286 19.30 -7.23 -36.92
CA ILE A 286 18.10 -7.99 -37.27
C ILE A 286 17.48 -8.62 -36.01
N ASP A 287 18.28 -9.26 -35.14
CA ASP A 287 17.82 -9.83 -33.89
C ASP A 287 17.19 -8.77 -32.97
N LEU A 288 17.77 -7.59 -32.92
CA LEU A 288 17.28 -6.44 -32.18
C LEU A 288 15.90 -5.96 -32.66
N VAL A 289 15.68 -5.88 -33.95
CA VAL A 289 14.38 -5.49 -34.56
C VAL A 289 13.32 -6.57 -34.29
N ARG A 290 13.63 -7.83 -34.52
CA ARG A 290 12.70 -8.96 -34.28
C ARG A 290 12.30 -9.08 -32.81
N TRP A 291 13.21 -8.79 -31.88
CA TRP A 291 12.91 -8.84 -30.46
C TRP A 291 11.92 -7.74 -30.05
N LYS A 292 11.97 -6.57 -30.66
CA LYS A 292 11.04 -5.45 -30.43
C LYS A 292 9.60 -5.84 -30.80
N ASP A 293 9.43 -6.54 -31.93
CA ASP A 293 8.11 -6.95 -32.42
C ASP A 293 7.50 -8.08 -31.54
N SER A 294 8.32 -8.99 -31.04
CA SER A 294 7.89 -10.07 -30.15
C SER A 294 7.44 -9.58 -28.77
N THR A 295 8.01 -8.50 -28.25
CA THR A 295 7.58 -7.90 -26.99
C THR A 295 6.32 -7.06 -27.13
N ALA A 296 6.14 -6.37 -28.24
CA ALA A 296 4.92 -5.62 -28.55
C ALA A 296 3.68 -6.52 -28.68
N ASN A 297 3.84 -7.72 -29.24
CA ASN A 297 2.75 -8.72 -29.40
C ASN A 297 2.38 -9.45 -28.10
N LYS A 298 3.21 -9.45 -27.08
CA LYS A 298 2.90 -10.06 -25.76
C LYS A 298 2.19 -9.10 -24.81
N MET A 299 2.11 -7.81 -25.15
CA MET A 299 1.44 -6.77 -24.33
C MET A 299 0.04 -6.41 -24.87
N LYS A 300 -0.36 -6.98 -25.99
CA LYS A 300 -1.75 -6.98 -26.46
C LYS A 300 -2.49 -8.22 -25.96
#